data_4ca8f8b10e12efbc7263b314b34ea45b
#
_entry.id   4ca8f8b10e12efbc7263b314b34ea45b
#
_cell.length_a   1.000
_cell.length_b   1.000
_cell.length_c   1.000
_cell.angle_alpha   90.00
_cell.angle_beta   90.00
_cell.angle_gamma   90.00
#
_symmetry.space_group_name_H-M   'P 1'
#
loop_
_entity.id
_entity.type
_entity.pdbx_description
1 polymer ?
#
loop_
_entity_poly.entity_id
_entity_poly.type
_entity_poly.pdbx_seq_one_letter_code
_entity_poly.pdbx_strand_id
1 'polypeptide(L)'
;MKKKPFVTLEKLQEITEKYPTPFHLYDEKGIRENAKALKEAFAWNKGFKEFFAVKATPNPYLIQILQEYGCGCDCSSMTELMLSKAIGCKKGDIMFSSNDTPEAEFRYANEIGGIINLDDITHIKAVEKAVGYIPKTISCRYNPGGVFKISNDIMDNPGDAKYGMTTEQIFEAFRTLKAKGAENFGIHAFLASNTVTNEYYPMLAKVMFELAVKLQKETGAHIGFINLSGGIGIPYRPDQTPNDIRVIGEGVRKVYEEVLVPAGMG
;
A
#
# COMPACT_ATOMS: atom_id res chain seq x y z
N MET A 1 -6.74 5.36 -26.44
CA MET A 1 -6.36 4.01 -27.01
C MET A 1 -7.62 3.16 -27.12
N LYS A 2 -7.94 2.54 -28.29
CA LYS A 2 -9.07 1.58 -28.35
C LYS A 2 -8.69 0.33 -27.55
N LYS A 3 -9.38 0.09 -26.43
CA LYS A 3 -9.25 -1.17 -25.68
C LYS A 3 -9.73 -2.33 -26.56
N LYS A 4 -8.92 -3.36 -26.70
CA LYS A 4 -9.33 -4.61 -27.37
C LYS A 4 -9.63 -5.66 -26.33
N PRO A 5 -10.72 -6.41 -26.47
CA PRO A 5 -10.97 -7.59 -25.65
C PRO A 5 -9.76 -8.56 -25.74
N PHE A 6 -9.42 -9.20 -24.62
CA PHE A 6 -8.31 -10.17 -24.58
C PHE A 6 -8.76 -11.58 -25.02
N VAL A 7 -10.04 -11.77 -25.29
CA VAL A 7 -10.62 -12.99 -25.87
C VAL A 7 -11.43 -12.65 -27.13
N THR A 8 -11.50 -13.58 -28.08
CA THR A 8 -12.37 -13.45 -29.26
C THR A 8 -13.83 -13.71 -28.89
N LEU A 9 -14.76 -13.29 -29.77
CA LEU A 9 -16.19 -13.54 -29.55
C LEU A 9 -16.50 -15.05 -29.53
N GLU A 10 -15.90 -15.83 -30.42
CA GLU A 10 -16.05 -17.29 -30.49
C GLU A 10 -15.59 -17.92 -29.17
N LYS A 11 -14.43 -17.48 -28.62
CA LYS A 11 -13.93 -17.99 -27.35
C LYS A 11 -14.83 -17.62 -26.19
N LEU A 12 -15.40 -16.41 -26.21
CA LEU A 12 -16.36 -16.00 -25.19
C LEU A 12 -17.64 -16.85 -25.25
N GLN A 13 -18.12 -17.19 -26.43
CA GLN A 13 -19.29 -18.10 -26.63
C GLN A 13 -19.01 -19.48 -26.04
N GLU A 14 -17.86 -20.10 -26.34
CA GLU A 14 -17.44 -21.38 -25.74
C GLU A 14 -17.43 -21.32 -24.20
N ILE A 15 -16.93 -20.20 -23.65
CA ILE A 15 -16.87 -20.01 -22.19
C ILE A 15 -18.29 -19.94 -21.61
N THR A 16 -19.21 -19.20 -22.27
CA THR A 16 -20.59 -19.04 -21.78
C THR A 16 -21.41 -20.32 -21.85
N GLU A 17 -21.10 -21.23 -22.76
CA GLU A 17 -21.72 -22.58 -22.81
C GLU A 17 -21.35 -23.40 -21.55
N LYS A 18 -20.13 -23.23 -21.05
CA LYS A 18 -19.64 -24.00 -19.90
C LYS A 18 -19.90 -23.27 -18.56
N TYR A 19 -19.80 -21.94 -18.54
CA TYR A 19 -19.97 -21.11 -17.37
C TYR A 19 -21.06 -20.08 -17.63
N PRO A 20 -22.27 -20.25 -17.06
CA PRO A 20 -23.36 -19.30 -17.27
C PRO A 20 -23.03 -17.92 -16.69
N THR A 21 -23.53 -16.89 -17.33
CA THR A 21 -23.43 -15.50 -16.85
C THR A 21 -24.32 -15.29 -15.61
N PRO A 22 -23.93 -14.38 -14.67
CA PRO A 22 -22.75 -13.51 -14.72
C PRO A 22 -21.46 -14.21 -14.21
N PHE A 23 -20.30 -13.86 -14.77
CA PHE A 23 -18.99 -14.31 -14.28
C PHE A 23 -17.92 -13.23 -14.49
N HIS A 24 -16.82 -13.34 -13.75
CA HIS A 24 -15.61 -12.56 -13.99
C HIS A 24 -14.62 -13.37 -14.82
N LEU A 25 -14.11 -12.77 -15.89
CA LEU A 25 -13.07 -13.33 -16.72
C LEU A 25 -11.79 -12.53 -16.55
N TYR A 26 -10.72 -13.18 -16.12
CA TYR A 26 -9.43 -12.54 -15.85
C TYR A 26 -8.41 -12.86 -16.93
N ASP A 27 -7.61 -11.86 -17.31
CA ASP A 27 -6.47 -12.01 -18.19
C ASP A 27 -5.20 -12.29 -17.36
N GLU A 28 -4.89 -13.58 -17.17
CA GLU A 28 -3.70 -13.98 -16.40
C GLU A 28 -2.41 -13.43 -17.03
N LYS A 29 -2.31 -13.42 -18.37
CA LYS A 29 -1.15 -12.87 -19.06
C LYS A 29 -0.96 -11.39 -18.73
N GLY A 30 -2.04 -10.61 -18.81
CA GLY A 30 -2.02 -9.18 -18.46
C GLY A 30 -1.66 -8.93 -16.99
N ILE A 31 -2.15 -9.77 -16.06
CA ILE A 31 -1.79 -9.70 -14.64
C ILE A 31 -0.28 -9.92 -14.47
N ARG A 32 0.28 -10.94 -15.10
CA ARG A 32 1.72 -11.24 -15.04
C ARG A 32 2.59 -10.13 -15.64
N GLU A 33 2.18 -9.61 -16.79
CA GLU A 33 2.88 -8.50 -17.46
C GLU A 33 2.89 -7.23 -16.59
N ASN A 34 1.77 -6.89 -15.94
CA ASN A 34 1.69 -5.75 -15.04
C ASN A 34 2.54 -5.93 -13.77
N ALA A 35 2.51 -7.11 -13.14
CA ALA A 35 3.35 -7.41 -11.99
C ALA A 35 4.84 -7.30 -12.32
N LYS A 36 5.24 -7.81 -13.49
CA LYS A 36 6.61 -7.69 -13.98
C LYS A 36 7.00 -6.24 -14.24
N ALA A 37 6.14 -5.47 -14.93
CA ALA A 37 6.40 -4.08 -15.25
C ALA A 37 6.56 -3.22 -13.99
N LEU A 38 5.74 -3.44 -12.97
CA LEU A 38 5.85 -2.76 -11.68
C LEU A 38 7.19 -3.08 -11.00
N LYS A 39 7.55 -4.35 -10.92
CA LYS A 39 8.82 -4.78 -10.33
C LYS A 39 10.03 -4.18 -11.06
N GLU A 40 10.00 -4.13 -12.40
CA GLU A 40 11.05 -3.53 -13.21
C GLU A 40 11.15 -2.01 -13.00
N ALA A 41 10.03 -1.31 -12.90
CA ALA A 41 9.98 0.13 -12.71
C ALA A 41 10.61 0.59 -11.37
N PHE A 42 10.58 -0.26 -10.35
CA PHE A 42 11.14 0.01 -9.02
C PHE A 42 12.40 -0.82 -8.71
N ALA A 43 12.99 -1.52 -9.69
CA ALA A 43 14.18 -2.36 -9.50
C ALA A 43 15.44 -1.59 -9.07
N TRP A 44 15.45 -0.27 -9.20
CA TRP A 44 16.50 0.61 -8.68
C TRP A 44 16.59 0.58 -7.15
N ASN A 45 15.50 0.28 -6.44
CA ASN A 45 15.49 0.08 -5.00
C ASN A 45 15.44 -1.42 -4.69
N LYS A 46 16.54 -1.98 -4.17
CA LYS A 46 16.64 -3.42 -3.82
C LYS A 46 15.66 -3.85 -2.73
N GLY A 47 15.19 -2.91 -1.90
CA GLY A 47 14.21 -3.14 -0.84
C GLY A 47 12.76 -3.00 -1.31
N PHE A 48 12.51 -2.64 -2.56
CA PHE A 48 11.14 -2.48 -3.05
C PHE A 48 10.33 -3.77 -2.92
N LYS A 49 9.13 -3.62 -2.35
CA LYS A 49 8.17 -4.70 -2.23
C LYS A 49 6.76 -4.17 -2.47
N GLU A 50 6.02 -4.85 -3.33
CA GLU A 50 4.60 -4.61 -3.52
C GLU A 50 3.78 -5.43 -2.52
N PHE A 51 2.77 -4.81 -1.92
CA PHE A 51 1.76 -5.46 -1.11
C PHE A 51 0.41 -5.27 -1.80
N PHE A 52 -0.10 -6.32 -2.41
CA PHE A 52 -1.36 -6.27 -3.15
C PHE A 52 -2.56 -6.07 -2.20
N ALA A 53 -3.37 -5.06 -2.46
CA ALA A 53 -4.58 -4.78 -1.70
C ALA A 53 -5.62 -5.89 -1.91
N VAL A 54 -5.75 -6.80 -0.95
CA VAL A 54 -6.61 -7.99 -1.04
C VAL A 54 -8.07 -7.63 -1.34
N LYS A 55 -8.57 -6.54 -0.74
CA LYS A 55 -9.94 -6.03 -0.97
C LYS A 55 -10.26 -5.71 -2.43
N ALA A 56 -9.25 -5.38 -3.24
CA ALA A 56 -9.46 -5.05 -4.66
C ALA A 56 -9.89 -6.27 -5.48
N THR A 57 -9.33 -7.44 -5.16
CA THR A 57 -9.70 -8.71 -5.80
C THR A 57 -9.37 -9.85 -4.84
N PRO A 58 -10.27 -10.23 -3.92
CA PRO A 58 -10.00 -11.23 -2.88
C PRO A 58 -10.09 -12.65 -3.44
N ASN A 59 -9.37 -12.94 -4.52
CA ASN A 59 -9.30 -14.22 -5.19
C ASN A 59 -7.95 -14.88 -4.89
N PRO A 60 -7.91 -16.00 -4.15
CA PRO A 60 -6.68 -16.67 -3.75
C PRO A 60 -5.77 -17.02 -4.94
N TYR A 61 -6.34 -17.51 -6.04
CA TYR A 61 -5.58 -17.90 -7.21
C TYR A 61 -4.86 -16.70 -7.86
N LEU A 62 -5.54 -15.57 -7.99
CA LEU A 62 -4.93 -14.36 -8.57
C LEU A 62 -3.83 -13.79 -7.68
N ILE A 63 -4.03 -13.84 -6.35
CA ILE A 63 -3.01 -13.37 -5.41
C ILE A 63 -1.79 -14.29 -5.43
N GLN A 64 -1.98 -15.62 -5.58
CA GLN A 64 -0.86 -16.56 -5.75
C GLN A 64 -0.04 -16.27 -7.02
N ILE A 65 -0.67 -15.86 -8.13
CA ILE A 65 0.06 -15.40 -9.32
C ILE A 65 0.96 -14.20 -8.97
N LEU A 66 0.45 -13.22 -8.21
CA LEU A 66 1.23 -12.06 -7.80
C LEU A 66 2.37 -12.43 -6.84
N GLN A 67 2.17 -13.42 -5.97
CA GLN A 67 3.23 -13.95 -5.09
C GLN A 67 4.42 -14.51 -5.87
N GLU A 68 4.23 -15.07 -7.07
CA GLU A 68 5.32 -15.53 -7.94
C GLU A 68 6.27 -14.38 -8.32
N TYR A 69 5.79 -13.13 -8.30
CA TYR A 69 6.57 -11.91 -8.54
C TYR A 69 7.11 -11.25 -7.26
N GLY A 70 6.86 -11.88 -6.10
CA GLY A 70 7.32 -11.40 -4.79
C GLY A 70 6.37 -10.45 -4.10
N CYS A 71 5.13 -10.29 -4.58
CA CYS A 71 4.13 -9.47 -3.92
C CYS A 71 3.70 -10.09 -2.59
N GLY A 72 3.53 -9.25 -1.58
CA GLY A 72 2.82 -9.58 -0.34
C GLY A 72 1.34 -9.22 -0.45
N CYS A 73 0.64 -9.24 0.70
CA CYS A 73 -0.76 -8.87 0.82
C CYS A 73 -0.93 -7.65 1.72
N ASP A 74 -1.69 -6.65 1.29
CA ASP A 74 -2.20 -5.59 2.14
C ASP A 74 -3.64 -5.92 2.53
N CYS A 75 -3.87 -6.10 3.83
CA CYS A 75 -5.12 -6.56 4.42
C CYS A 75 -5.74 -5.45 5.26
N SER A 76 -7.07 -5.30 5.19
CA SER A 76 -7.82 -4.33 5.97
C SER A 76 -8.94 -4.96 6.83
N SER A 77 -8.99 -6.29 6.91
CA SER A 77 -9.98 -7.03 7.70
C SER A 77 -9.50 -8.42 8.09
N MET A 78 -10.19 -9.03 9.08
CA MET A 78 -9.95 -10.42 9.51
C MET A 78 -10.00 -11.40 8.33
N THR A 79 -11.00 -11.28 7.46
CA THR A 79 -11.18 -12.19 6.33
C THR A 79 -10.01 -12.15 5.37
N GLU A 80 -9.46 -10.95 5.11
CA GLU A 80 -8.29 -10.78 4.26
C GLU A 80 -7.03 -11.36 4.89
N LEU A 81 -6.85 -11.20 6.22
CA LEU A 81 -5.77 -11.85 6.97
C LEU A 81 -5.86 -13.38 6.89
N MET A 82 -7.06 -13.94 7.08
CA MET A 82 -7.30 -15.38 6.97
C MET A 82 -6.99 -15.91 5.56
N LEU A 83 -7.43 -15.17 4.52
CA LEU A 83 -7.13 -15.51 3.13
C LEU A 83 -5.61 -15.50 2.89
N SER A 84 -4.92 -14.46 3.32
CA SER A 84 -3.48 -14.32 3.15
C SER A 84 -2.70 -15.45 3.84
N LYS A 85 -3.12 -15.85 5.05
CA LYS A 85 -2.57 -17.03 5.73
C LYS A 85 -2.83 -18.31 4.95
N ALA A 86 -4.05 -18.49 4.44
CA ALA A 86 -4.46 -19.71 3.72
C ALA A 86 -3.68 -19.91 2.41
N ILE A 87 -3.29 -18.84 1.72
CA ILE A 87 -2.47 -18.90 0.50
C ILE A 87 -0.96 -18.96 0.78
N GLY A 88 -0.56 -19.08 2.04
CA GLY A 88 0.83 -19.30 2.42
C GLY A 88 1.71 -18.05 2.52
N CYS A 89 1.14 -16.87 2.73
CA CYS A 89 1.93 -15.67 3.04
C CYS A 89 2.78 -15.91 4.30
N LYS A 90 4.05 -15.52 4.21
CA LYS A 90 5.01 -15.65 5.30
C LYS A 90 5.03 -14.40 6.18
N LYS A 91 5.72 -14.50 7.31
CA LYS A 91 6.01 -13.36 8.18
C LYS A 91 6.68 -12.24 7.37
N GLY A 92 6.13 -11.01 7.49
CA GLY A 92 6.59 -9.86 6.73
C GLY A 92 6.07 -9.77 5.28
N ASP A 93 5.22 -10.72 4.85
CA ASP A 93 4.51 -10.66 3.56
C ASP A 93 3.09 -10.12 3.69
N ILE A 94 2.68 -9.76 4.90
CA ILE A 94 1.36 -9.20 5.18
C ILE A 94 1.54 -7.82 5.80
N MET A 95 0.93 -6.82 5.18
CA MET A 95 0.68 -5.51 5.75
C MET A 95 -0.77 -5.49 6.26
N PHE A 96 -1.00 -5.01 7.49
CA PHE A 96 -2.34 -4.87 8.03
C PHE A 96 -2.68 -3.40 8.23
N SER A 97 -3.48 -2.86 7.33
CA SER A 97 -3.82 -1.42 7.20
C SER A 97 -5.31 -1.21 7.42
N SER A 98 -5.80 -1.46 8.63
CA SER A 98 -7.20 -1.25 9.01
C SER A 98 -7.38 0.08 9.74
N ASN A 99 -8.53 0.72 9.59
CA ASN A 99 -8.87 2.00 10.22
C ASN A 99 -9.95 1.89 11.31
N ASP A 100 -10.78 0.87 11.28
CA ASP A 100 -11.76 0.53 12.33
C ASP A 100 -11.45 -0.89 12.81
N THR A 101 -10.48 -0.99 13.74
CA THR A 101 -9.79 -2.26 13.99
C THR A 101 -10.20 -2.86 15.35
N PRO A 102 -10.98 -3.96 15.35
CA PRO A 102 -11.24 -4.74 16.54
C PRO A 102 -9.94 -5.35 17.14
N GLU A 103 -9.89 -5.49 18.45
CA GLU A 103 -8.74 -6.09 19.17
C GLU A 103 -8.36 -7.48 18.63
N ALA A 104 -9.35 -8.28 18.23
CA ALA A 104 -9.12 -9.61 17.66
C ALA A 104 -8.32 -9.59 16.36
N GLU A 105 -8.50 -8.56 15.54
CA GLU A 105 -7.76 -8.40 14.28
C GLU A 105 -6.31 -7.99 14.52
N PHE A 106 -6.03 -7.09 15.47
CA PHE A 106 -4.65 -6.78 15.87
C PHE A 106 -3.93 -8.03 16.39
N ARG A 107 -4.61 -8.81 17.23
CA ARG A 107 -4.06 -10.07 17.76
C ARG A 107 -3.72 -11.05 16.65
N TYR A 108 -4.68 -11.28 15.75
CA TYR A 108 -4.49 -12.23 14.66
C TYR A 108 -3.44 -11.77 13.66
N ALA A 109 -3.41 -10.48 13.29
CA ALA A 109 -2.37 -9.92 12.43
C ALA A 109 -0.97 -10.13 13.02
N ASN A 110 -0.80 -9.88 14.32
CA ASN A 110 0.47 -10.12 15.02
C ASN A 110 0.82 -11.62 15.08
N GLU A 111 -0.16 -12.49 15.37
CA GLU A 111 0.04 -13.95 15.42
C GLU A 111 0.58 -14.52 14.10
N ILE A 112 0.04 -14.08 12.97
CA ILE A 112 0.47 -14.53 11.65
C ILE A 112 1.72 -13.81 11.12
N GLY A 113 2.28 -12.88 11.91
CA GLY A 113 3.50 -12.13 11.56
C GLY A 113 3.29 -11.00 10.57
N GLY A 114 2.09 -10.44 10.50
CA GLY A 114 1.78 -9.24 9.73
C GLY A 114 2.39 -7.99 10.34
N ILE A 115 2.73 -7.03 9.50
CA ILE A 115 3.18 -5.69 9.90
C ILE A 115 1.94 -4.84 10.13
N ILE A 116 1.74 -4.39 11.37
CA ILE A 116 0.58 -3.57 11.74
C ILE A 116 0.85 -2.11 11.38
N ASN A 117 -0.06 -1.50 10.63
CA ASN A 117 -0.09 -0.08 10.33
C ASN A 117 -1.18 0.60 11.15
N LEU A 118 -0.80 1.52 12.03
CA LEU A 118 -1.72 2.24 12.90
C LEU A 118 -2.34 3.43 12.14
N ASP A 119 -3.66 3.44 12.04
CA ASP A 119 -4.39 4.52 11.37
C ASP A 119 -4.52 5.76 12.26
N ASP A 120 -4.63 5.56 13.57
CA ASP A 120 -4.83 6.61 14.58
C ASP A 120 -3.92 6.40 15.80
N ILE A 121 -3.57 7.49 16.49
CA ILE A 121 -2.70 7.45 17.67
C ILE A 121 -3.33 6.61 18.82
N THR A 122 -4.65 6.55 18.91
CA THR A 122 -5.36 5.73 19.90
C THR A 122 -5.15 4.23 19.69
N HIS A 123 -4.83 3.81 18.48
CA HIS A 123 -4.51 2.42 18.14
C HIS A 123 -3.28 1.90 18.89
N ILE A 124 -2.36 2.75 19.36
CA ILE A 124 -1.21 2.34 20.18
C ILE A 124 -1.68 1.57 21.41
N LYS A 125 -2.66 2.12 22.14
CA LYS A 125 -3.24 1.45 23.31
C LYS A 125 -4.02 0.20 22.94
N ALA A 126 -4.73 0.21 21.82
CA ALA A 126 -5.49 -0.93 21.34
C ALA A 126 -4.59 -2.13 20.99
N VAL A 127 -3.48 -1.89 20.27
CA VAL A 127 -2.48 -2.93 19.97
C VAL A 127 -1.84 -3.45 21.24
N GLU A 128 -1.38 -2.58 22.14
CA GLU A 128 -0.76 -3.00 23.41
C GLU A 128 -1.70 -3.87 24.23
N LYS A 129 -2.99 -3.51 24.30
CA LYS A 129 -4.01 -4.30 24.97
C LYS A 129 -4.27 -5.64 24.29
N ALA A 130 -4.36 -5.65 22.96
CA ALA A 130 -4.69 -6.83 22.18
C ALA A 130 -3.56 -7.87 22.15
N VAL A 131 -2.30 -7.40 22.05
CA VAL A 131 -1.10 -8.21 21.83
C VAL A 131 -0.30 -8.43 23.12
N GLY A 132 -0.40 -7.51 24.08
CA GLY A 132 0.37 -7.51 25.34
C GLY A 132 1.71 -6.77 25.27
N TYR A 133 2.12 -6.32 24.10
CA TYR A 133 3.33 -5.55 23.84
C TYR A 133 3.21 -4.76 22.53
N ILE A 134 4.14 -3.85 22.27
CA ILE A 134 4.26 -3.19 20.97
C ILE A 134 5.22 -3.99 20.07
N PRO A 135 4.78 -4.40 18.85
CA PRO A 135 5.65 -5.11 17.91
C PRO A 135 6.91 -4.32 17.58
N LYS A 136 8.04 -5.02 17.40
CA LYS A 136 9.33 -4.39 17.04
C LYS A 136 9.30 -3.66 15.70
N THR A 137 8.52 -4.18 14.74
CA THR A 137 8.26 -3.50 13.46
C THR A 137 6.81 -3.04 13.45
N ILE A 138 6.59 -1.75 13.28
CA ILE A 138 5.27 -1.14 13.27
C ILE A 138 5.25 0.07 12.32
N SER A 139 4.09 0.34 11.73
CA SER A 139 3.89 1.46 10.82
C SER A 139 2.81 2.40 11.33
N CYS A 140 2.87 3.67 10.96
CA CYS A 140 1.84 4.66 11.22
C CYS A 140 1.39 5.32 9.93
N ARG A 141 0.07 5.51 9.80
CA ARG A 141 -0.52 6.24 8.68
C ARG A 141 -0.46 7.74 8.94
N TYR A 142 0.09 8.45 7.98
CA TYR A 142 0.18 9.91 7.98
C TYR A 142 -0.91 10.55 7.13
N ASN A 143 -1.49 11.64 7.65
CA ASN A 143 -2.36 12.54 6.91
C ASN A 143 -1.72 13.93 6.87
N PRO A 144 -1.25 14.41 5.70
CA PRO A 144 -0.60 15.71 5.56
C PRO A 144 -1.56 16.90 5.71
N GLY A 145 -2.85 16.66 5.85
CA GLY A 145 -3.87 17.71 5.89
C GLY A 145 -4.01 18.44 4.56
N GLY A 146 -4.63 19.63 4.60
CA GLY A 146 -4.92 20.43 3.40
C GLY A 146 -3.73 20.97 2.62
N VAL A 147 -2.50 20.64 3.02
CA VAL A 147 -1.27 21.03 2.32
C VAL A 147 -1.07 20.23 1.02
N PHE A 148 -1.61 19.01 0.96
CA PHE A 148 -1.51 18.14 -0.20
C PHE A 148 -2.81 18.19 -1.01
N LYS A 149 -2.82 19.00 -2.07
CA LYS A 149 -3.98 19.12 -2.96
C LYS A 149 -3.76 18.33 -4.23
N ILE A 150 -4.67 17.40 -4.49
CA ILE A 150 -4.77 16.70 -5.77
C ILE A 150 -6.19 16.90 -6.29
N SER A 151 -6.29 17.35 -7.52
CA SER A 151 -7.56 17.52 -8.19
C SER A 151 -8.07 16.20 -8.75
N ASN A 152 -8.60 15.34 -7.92
CA ASN A 152 -9.56 14.34 -8.38
C ASN A 152 -10.72 14.27 -7.39
N ASP A 153 -11.93 14.26 -7.93
CA ASP A 153 -13.18 14.28 -7.16
C ASP A 153 -13.51 12.96 -6.46
N ILE A 154 -12.54 12.03 -6.34
CA ILE A 154 -12.80 10.65 -5.89
C ILE A 154 -12.44 10.43 -4.42
N MET A 155 -11.60 11.29 -3.85
CA MET A 155 -11.29 11.26 -2.42
C MET A 155 -11.37 12.65 -1.81
N ASP A 156 -11.79 12.69 -0.56
CA ASP A 156 -11.81 13.90 0.26
C ASP A 156 -10.44 14.58 0.24
N ASN A 157 -10.45 15.91 0.26
CA ASN A 157 -9.21 16.64 0.51
C ASN A 157 -8.55 16.10 1.78
N PRO A 158 -7.23 15.90 1.82
CA PRO A 158 -6.56 15.40 3.03
C PRO A 158 -6.90 16.18 4.30
N GLY A 159 -7.26 17.47 4.18
CA GLY A 159 -7.73 18.29 5.28
C GLY A 159 -9.07 17.85 5.87
N ASP A 160 -9.91 17.21 5.06
CA ASP A 160 -11.24 16.74 5.45
C ASP A 160 -11.24 15.22 5.72
N ALA A 161 -10.16 14.52 5.37
CA ALA A 161 -10.06 13.07 5.55
C ALA A 161 -9.89 12.71 7.03
N LYS A 162 -10.69 11.75 7.48
CA LYS A 162 -10.68 11.22 8.86
C LYS A 162 -9.60 10.15 9.11
N TYR A 163 -8.80 9.82 8.12
CA TYR A 163 -7.82 8.73 8.18
C TYR A 163 -6.40 9.26 8.34
N GLY A 164 -5.64 8.58 9.20
CA GLY A 164 -4.24 8.88 9.42
C GLY A 164 -4.00 9.96 10.49
N MET A 165 -2.80 9.98 11.01
CA MET A 165 -2.33 10.88 12.06
C MET A 165 -1.90 12.23 11.48
N THR A 166 -2.20 13.32 12.17
CA THR A 166 -1.63 14.65 11.86
C THR A 166 -0.12 14.64 12.04
N THR A 167 0.54 15.71 11.63
CA THR A 167 2.00 15.87 11.84
C THR A 167 2.37 15.78 13.32
N GLU A 168 1.63 16.45 14.19
CA GLU A 168 1.87 16.42 15.64
C GLU A 168 1.67 15.02 16.21
N GLN A 169 0.58 14.37 15.82
CA GLN A 169 0.24 13.02 16.28
C GLN A 169 1.26 11.97 15.84
N ILE A 170 1.78 12.03 14.60
CA ILE A 170 2.74 11.03 14.14
C ILE A 170 4.08 11.15 14.85
N PHE A 171 4.54 12.38 15.17
CA PHE A 171 5.74 12.58 15.98
C PHE A 171 5.58 12.08 17.41
N GLU A 172 4.41 12.30 18.02
CA GLU A 172 4.09 11.76 19.35
C GLU A 172 3.99 10.23 19.33
N ALA A 173 3.33 9.67 18.32
CA ALA A 173 3.20 8.22 18.14
C ALA A 173 4.57 7.55 18.03
N PHE A 174 5.50 8.11 17.23
CA PHE A 174 6.84 7.55 17.07
C PHE A 174 7.66 7.59 18.38
N ARG A 175 7.59 8.68 19.14
CA ARG A 175 8.23 8.76 20.47
C ARG A 175 7.66 7.73 21.43
N THR A 176 6.33 7.62 21.46
CA THR A 176 5.61 6.67 22.34
C THR A 176 5.92 5.23 21.98
N LEU A 177 5.82 4.87 20.69
CA LEU A 177 6.10 3.52 20.22
C LEU A 177 7.56 3.11 20.47
N LYS A 178 8.51 4.03 20.24
CA LYS A 178 9.93 3.79 20.52
C LYS A 178 10.17 3.56 22.02
N ALA A 179 9.58 4.37 22.89
CA ALA A 179 9.67 4.19 24.35
C ALA A 179 9.06 2.86 24.79
N LYS A 180 8.10 2.31 24.04
CA LYS A 180 7.47 1.00 24.30
C LYS A 180 8.17 -0.18 23.61
N GLY A 181 9.34 0.04 22.96
CA GLY A 181 10.18 -1.03 22.44
C GLY A 181 10.07 -1.29 20.94
N ALA A 182 9.41 -0.44 20.16
CA ALA A 182 9.49 -0.51 18.70
C ALA A 182 10.90 -0.13 18.21
N GLU A 183 11.43 -0.88 17.26
CA GLU A 183 12.80 -0.76 16.76
C GLU A 183 12.85 -0.33 15.29
N ASN A 184 11.91 -0.83 14.47
CA ASN A 184 11.84 -0.59 13.03
C ASN A 184 10.48 0.03 12.67
N PHE A 185 10.50 1.21 12.09
CA PHE A 185 9.31 2.00 11.85
C PHE A 185 9.00 2.10 10.35
N GLY A 186 7.72 2.01 10.03
CA GLY A 186 7.18 2.37 8.73
C GLY A 186 6.37 3.66 8.80
N ILE A 187 6.30 4.36 7.68
CA ILE A 187 5.29 5.40 7.46
C ILE A 187 4.47 5.06 6.24
N HIS A 188 3.19 5.37 6.28
CA HIS A 188 2.22 5.08 5.23
C HIS A 188 1.36 6.31 4.97
N ALA A 189 1.00 6.57 3.73
CA ALA A 189 -0.03 7.55 3.38
C ALA A 189 -0.90 7.01 2.24
N PHE A 190 -2.21 7.12 2.40
CA PHE A 190 -3.18 6.78 1.36
C PHE A 190 -4.11 7.97 1.14
N LEU A 191 -3.87 8.76 0.09
CA LEU A 191 -4.49 10.07 -0.13
C LEU A 191 -5.32 10.12 -1.41
N ALA A 192 -5.22 9.13 -2.28
CA ALA A 192 -5.94 9.09 -3.54
C ALA A 192 -6.27 7.68 -4.00
N SER A 193 -7.30 7.56 -4.81
CA SER A 193 -7.71 6.34 -5.50
C SER A 193 -7.99 6.66 -6.97
N ASN A 194 -7.70 5.70 -7.87
CA ASN A 194 -7.89 5.82 -9.31
C ASN A 194 -7.24 7.09 -9.91
N THR A 195 -6.02 7.37 -9.51
CA THR A 195 -5.24 8.52 -10.01
C THR A 195 -4.73 8.24 -11.41
N VAL A 196 -5.09 9.08 -12.37
CA VAL A 196 -4.71 8.96 -13.80
C VAL A 196 -3.65 10.00 -14.20
N THR A 197 -2.67 10.24 -13.31
CA THR A 197 -1.53 11.14 -13.54
C THR A 197 -0.25 10.50 -13.04
N ASN A 198 0.84 10.65 -13.78
CA ASN A 198 2.15 10.13 -13.41
C ASN A 198 2.84 10.94 -12.31
N GLU A 199 2.41 12.19 -12.09
CA GLU A 199 3.04 13.14 -11.16
C GLU A 199 2.66 12.90 -9.70
N TYR A 200 1.55 12.23 -9.45
CA TYR A 200 1.03 12.01 -8.10
C TYR A 200 2.04 11.33 -7.18
N TYR A 201 2.63 10.20 -7.62
CA TYR A 201 3.53 9.42 -6.77
C TYR A 201 4.87 10.09 -6.48
N PRO A 202 5.53 10.76 -7.44
CA PRO A 202 6.69 11.59 -7.14
C PRO A 202 6.40 12.72 -6.12
N MET A 203 5.23 13.36 -6.21
CA MET A 203 4.80 14.39 -5.25
C MET A 203 4.55 13.79 -3.87
N LEU A 204 3.84 12.67 -3.79
CA LEU A 204 3.62 11.95 -2.54
C LEU A 204 4.95 11.48 -1.92
N ALA A 205 5.83 10.91 -2.74
CA ALA A 205 7.14 10.46 -2.31
C ALA A 205 7.94 11.61 -1.67
N LYS A 206 7.91 12.80 -2.26
CA LYS A 206 8.59 13.98 -1.70
C LYS A 206 8.10 14.30 -0.30
N VAL A 207 6.80 14.41 -0.10
CA VAL A 207 6.20 14.68 1.21
C VAL A 207 6.57 13.60 2.23
N MET A 208 6.47 12.32 1.84
CA MET A 208 6.74 11.20 2.73
C MET A 208 8.22 11.05 3.06
N PHE A 209 9.11 11.29 2.11
CA PHE A 209 10.56 11.21 2.32
C PHE A 209 11.06 12.35 3.20
N GLU A 210 10.58 13.58 2.97
CA GLU A 210 10.89 14.72 3.84
C GLU A 210 10.38 14.51 5.28
N LEU A 211 9.18 13.93 5.43
CA LEU A 211 8.64 13.53 6.73
C LEU A 211 9.52 12.47 7.41
N ALA A 212 9.94 11.45 6.66
CA ALA A 212 10.81 10.38 7.18
C ALA A 212 12.12 10.93 7.73
N VAL A 213 12.77 11.83 7.00
CA VAL A 213 14.01 12.49 7.44
C VAL A 213 13.78 13.26 8.75
N LYS A 214 12.68 14.02 8.84
CA LYS A 214 12.34 14.78 10.05
C LYS A 214 12.05 13.86 11.24
N LEU A 215 11.23 12.83 11.03
CA LEU A 215 10.89 11.85 12.06
C LEU A 215 12.14 11.15 12.61
N GLN A 216 13.01 10.66 11.74
CA GLN A 216 14.26 10.03 12.18
C GLN A 216 15.16 10.99 12.95
N LYS A 217 15.33 12.21 12.47
CA LYS A 217 16.16 13.24 13.12
C LYS A 217 15.62 13.64 14.49
N GLU A 218 14.31 13.87 14.62
CA GLU A 218 13.72 14.45 15.84
C GLU A 218 13.33 13.41 16.89
N THR A 219 13.02 12.17 16.47
CA THR A 219 12.61 11.09 17.38
C THR A 219 13.71 10.06 17.61
N GLY A 220 14.72 10.04 16.74
CA GLY A 220 15.73 8.99 16.69
C GLY A 220 15.15 7.59 16.35
N ALA A 221 13.94 7.52 15.78
CA ALA A 221 13.34 6.29 15.32
C ALA A 221 14.00 5.85 14.00
N HIS A 222 14.30 4.56 13.87
CA HIS A 222 14.80 4.01 12.62
C HIS A 222 13.65 3.78 11.63
N ILE A 223 13.63 4.53 10.54
CA ILE A 223 12.63 4.36 9.47
C ILE A 223 13.14 3.28 8.52
N GLY A 224 12.54 2.09 8.57
CA GLY A 224 12.93 0.96 7.75
C GLY A 224 12.20 0.86 6.42
N PHE A 225 11.02 1.48 6.30
CA PHE A 225 10.28 1.51 5.05
C PHE A 225 9.28 2.69 4.96
N ILE A 226 8.95 3.05 3.74
CA ILE A 226 7.98 4.09 3.42
C ILE A 226 6.97 3.50 2.42
N ASN A 227 5.71 3.41 2.82
CA ASN A 227 4.63 2.87 2.01
C ASN A 227 3.89 4.02 1.32
N LEU A 228 4.06 4.12 0.02
CA LEU A 228 3.39 5.12 -0.83
C LEU A 228 1.96 4.73 -1.21
N SER A 229 1.47 3.59 -0.68
CA SER A 229 0.13 3.07 -0.97
C SER A 229 -0.10 2.72 -2.45
N GLY A 230 -1.36 2.57 -2.81
CA GLY A 230 -1.82 2.25 -4.15
C GLY A 230 -2.71 3.34 -4.73
N GLY A 231 -3.59 2.96 -5.64
CA GLY A 231 -4.53 3.88 -6.27
C GLY A 231 -4.10 4.35 -7.65
N ILE A 232 -3.11 3.68 -8.28
CA ILE A 232 -2.79 3.90 -9.69
C ILE A 232 -4.03 3.57 -10.51
N GLY A 233 -4.58 4.59 -11.17
CA GLY A 233 -5.81 4.48 -11.93
C GLY A 233 -5.62 3.91 -13.32
N ILE A 234 -6.74 3.45 -13.87
CA ILE A 234 -6.86 3.04 -15.26
C ILE A 234 -7.80 3.98 -16.00
N PRO A 235 -7.60 4.22 -17.29
CA PRO A 235 -8.53 5.02 -18.07
C PRO A 235 -9.84 4.25 -18.27
N TYR A 236 -10.94 4.85 -17.84
CA TYR A 236 -12.29 4.34 -18.11
C TYR A 236 -12.87 4.89 -19.41
N ARG A 237 -12.44 6.08 -19.84
CA ARG A 237 -12.91 6.76 -21.04
C ARG A 237 -11.82 6.82 -22.12
N PRO A 238 -12.21 6.86 -23.41
CA PRO A 238 -11.24 6.90 -24.51
C PRO A 238 -10.36 8.17 -24.57
N ASP A 239 -10.78 9.25 -23.93
CA ASP A 239 -10.07 10.53 -23.83
C ASP A 239 -9.03 10.57 -22.72
N GLN A 240 -9.05 9.63 -21.80
CA GLN A 240 -8.08 9.54 -20.71
C GLN A 240 -6.76 8.89 -21.18
N THR A 241 -5.65 9.45 -20.71
CA THR A 241 -4.31 8.88 -20.93
C THR A 241 -3.99 7.88 -19.82
N PRO A 242 -3.55 6.66 -20.14
CA PRO A 242 -3.12 5.71 -19.13
C PRO A 242 -1.85 6.17 -18.42
N ASN A 243 -1.73 5.80 -17.15
CA ASN A 243 -0.47 5.95 -16.42
C ASN A 243 0.64 5.10 -17.05
N ASP A 244 1.87 5.59 -16.98
CA ASP A 244 3.07 4.81 -17.26
C ASP A 244 3.84 4.54 -15.97
N ILE A 245 3.84 3.29 -15.54
CA ILE A 245 4.50 2.88 -14.30
C ILE A 245 6.00 3.12 -14.30
N ARG A 246 6.65 3.14 -15.48
CA ARG A 246 8.08 3.43 -15.61
C ARG A 246 8.37 4.90 -15.35
N VAL A 247 7.50 5.79 -15.87
CA VAL A 247 7.59 7.24 -15.59
C VAL A 247 7.38 7.51 -14.12
N ILE A 248 6.41 6.83 -13.50
CA ILE A 248 6.17 6.91 -12.05
C ILE A 248 7.40 6.44 -11.28
N GLY A 249 7.93 5.25 -11.59
CA GLY A 249 9.09 4.68 -10.93
C GLY A 249 10.34 5.56 -11.02
N GLU A 250 10.61 6.12 -12.20
CA GLU A 250 11.73 7.06 -12.38
C GLU A 250 11.51 8.38 -11.64
N GLY A 251 10.28 8.89 -11.61
CA GLY A 251 9.94 10.09 -10.84
C GLY A 251 10.16 9.89 -9.34
N VAL A 252 9.72 8.76 -8.79
CA VAL A 252 9.96 8.42 -7.37
C VAL A 252 11.45 8.22 -7.09
N ARG A 253 12.20 7.60 -8.00
CA ARG A 253 13.65 7.43 -7.89
C ARG A 253 14.37 8.77 -7.75
N LYS A 254 14.06 9.75 -8.60
CA LYS A 254 14.66 11.09 -8.51
C LYS A 254 14.45 11.72 -7.15
N VAL A 255 13.22 11.65 -6.62
CA VAL A 255 12.94 12.18 -5.28
C VAL A 255 13.68 11.41 -4.19
N TYR A 256 13.83 10.11 -4.32
CA TYR A 256 14.62 9.28 -3.40
C TYR A 256 16.09 9.72 -3.39
N GLU A 257 16.69 9.91 -4.56
CA GLU A 257 18.07 10.38 -4.71
C GLU A 257 18.27 11.83 -4.20
N GLU A 258 17.24 12.68 -4.33
CA GLU A 258 17.29 14.07 -3.85
C GLU A 258 17.09 14.22 -2.34
N VAL A 259 16.28 13.35 -1.71
CA VAL A 259 15.86 13.54 -0.31
C VAL A 259 16.48 12.52 0.64
N LEU A 260 16.35 11.21 0.33
CA LEU A 260 16.78 10.17 1.27
C LEU A 260 18.28 9.89 1.21
N VAL A 261 18.87 9.85 0.02
CA VAL A 261 20.32 9.59 -0.13
C VAL A 261 21.18 10.61 0.61
N PRO A 262 20.97 11.94 0.45
CA PRO A 262 21.74 12.93 1.19
C PRO A 262 21.52 12.88 2.71
N ALA A 263 20.37 12.37 3.15
CA ALA A 263 20.05 12.18 4.57
C ALA A 263 20.66 10.91 5.18
N GLY A 264 21.38 10.11 4.40
CA GLY A 264 21.93 8.82 4.84
C GLY A 264 20.86 7.74 5.05
N MET A 265 19.72 7.86 4.37
CA MET A 265 18.59 6.94 4.43
C MET A 265 18.37 6.21 3.09
N GLY A 266 19.36 6.28 2.18
CA GLY A 266 19.31 5.68 0.87
C GLY A 266 19.66 4.18 0.83
#